data_28272480a5761d7bd1ac3435e5cc8547
#
_entry.id   28272480a5761d7bd1ac3435e5cc8547
#
_cell.length_a   1.000
_cell.length_b   1.000
_cell.length_c   1.000
_cell.angle_alpha   90.00
_cell.angle_beta   90.00
_cell.angle_gamma   90.00
#
_symmetry.space_group_name_H-M   'P 1'
#
loop_
_entity.id
_entity.type
_entity.pdbx_description
1 polymer ?
#
loop_
_entity_poly.entity_id
_entity_poly.type
_entity_poly.pdbx_seq_one_letter_code
_entity_poly.pdbx_strand_id
1 'polypeptide(L)'
;MSMRRTFPKAVRLHHSRTIREVFEKGVYLSLGPIGVKYKMAEAESSRFSVSVKKKAGSATCRNRIKRLLREAIRQERSLLNYAYDICFFVASPPKYPLDSFYVLRQVRRFFNNLNKESSE
;
A
#
# COMPACT_ATOMS: atom_id res chain seq x y z
N MET A 1 -2.79 1.27 24.57
CA MET A 1 -2.68 1.45 24.14
C MET A 1 -2.97 1.60 23.32
N SER A 2 -3.10 1.95 23.07
CA SER A 2 -3.51 2.15 22.27
C SER A 2 -3.26 1.84 21.19
N MET A 3 -3.28 1.33 20.81
CA MET A 3 -3.02 1.02 19.86
C MET A 3 -3.55 1.62 18.79
N ARG A 4 -3.17 2.45 18.49
CA ARG A 4 -3.58 3.16 17.52
C ARG A 4 -3.43 2.47 16.30
N ARG A 5 -4.36 2.36 15.53
CA ARG A 5 -4.30 1.77 14.31
C ARG A 5 -4.07 2.69 13.22
N THR A 6 -3.81 3.93 13.45
CA THR A 6 -3.56 4.94 12.42
C THR A 6 -2.14 4.82 11.89
N PHE A 7 -1.95 5.18 10.63
CA PHE A 7 -0.63 5.34 10.05
C PHE A 7 0.05 6.51 10.73
N PRO A 8 1.25 6.35 11.25
CA PRO A 8 2.02 7.50 11.70
C PRO A 8 2.28 8.44 10.53
N LYS A 9 2.33 9.72 10.82
CA LYS A 9 2.55 10.71 9.77
C LYS A 9 3.85 10.44 9.03
N ALA A 10 4.86 9.94 9.72
CA ALA A 10 6.17 9.71 9.12
C ALA A 10 6.16 8.65 8.02
N VAL A 11 5.20 7.70 8.06
CA VAL A 11 5.15 6.66 7.04
C VAL A 11 4.07 6.91 6.01
N ARG A 12 3.43 8.08 6.07
CA ARG A 12 2.36 8.40 5.13
C ARG A 12 2.92 9.17 3.95
N LEU A 13 2.67 8.68 2.76
CA LEU A 13 3.05 9.36 1.53
C LEU A 13 1.90 10.26 1.15
N HIS A 14 2.05 11.58 1.38
CA HIS A 14 0.94 12.50 1.21
C HIS A 14 1.24 13.70 0.32
N HIS A 15 2.48 13.88 -0.12
CA HIS A 15 2.80 14.97 -1.02
C HIS A 15 2.37 14.61 -2.43
N SER A 16 1.51 15.42 -3.02
CA SER A 16 0.96 15.09 -4.34
C SER A 16 2.04 15.00 -5.40
N ARG A 17 3.10 15.81 -5.28
CA ARG A 17 4.20 15.71 -6.24
C ARG A 17 4.87 14.35 -6.19
N THR A 18 5.15 13.86 -5.00
CA THR A 18 5.82 12.58 -4.84
C THR A 18 4.91 11.44 -5.31
N ILE A 19 3.63 11.52 -4.97
CA ILE A 19 2.67 10.51 -5.41
C ILE A 19 2.60 10.49 -6.94
N ARG A 20 2.55 11.66 -7.56
CA ARG A 20 2.52 11.73 -9.02
C ARG A 20 3.78 11.10 -9.62
N GLU A 21 4.93 11.36 -9.03
CA GLU A 21 6.17 10.77 -9.50
C GLU A 21 6.14 9.26 -9.44
N VAL A 22 5.59 8.70 -8.36
CA VAL A 22 5.48 7.26 -8.24
C VAL A 22 4.60 6.70 -9.34
N PHE A 23 3.48 7.37 -9.63
CA PHE A 23 2.57 6.90 -10.67
C PHE A 23 3.18 7.03 -12.06
N GLU A 24 4.00 8.06 -12.28
CA GLU A 24 4.60 8.27 -13.61
C GLU A 24 5.85 7.43 -13.84
N LYS A 25 6.69 7.31 -12.83
CA LYS A 25 8.00 6.67 -12.98
C LYS A 25 8.13 5.33 -12.29
N GLY A 26 7.19 4.99 -11.44
CA GLY A 26 7.28 3.77 -10.67
C GLY A 26 6.89 2.53 -11.43
N VAL A 27 7.16 1.40 -10.83
CA VAL A 27 6.80 0.11 -11.38
C VAL A 27 5.37 -0.23 -10.95
N TYR A 28 4.57 -0.71 -11.89
CA TYR A 28 3.22 -1.15 -11.59
C TYR A 28 3.19 -2.65 -11.35
N LEU A 29 2.41 -3.06 -10.34
CA LEU A 29 2.24 -4.46 -10.03
C LEU A 29 0.80 -4.68 -9.59
N SER A 30 0.24 -5.83 -9.95
CA SER A 30 -1.12 -6.17 -9.56
C SER A 30 -1.09 -7.24 -8.49
N LEU A 31 -1.84 -7.00 -7.41
CA LEU A 31 -2.04 -7.99 -6.33
C LEU A 31 -3.51 -8.37 -6.33
N GLY A 32 -3.99 -8.96 -7.44
CA GLY A 32 -5.40 -9.20 -7.62
C GLY A 32 -6.13 -7.88 -7.80
N PRO A 33 -7.17 -7.60 -7.01
CA PRO A 33 -7.90 -6.34 -7.15
C PRO A 33 -7.14 -5.12 -6.63
N ILE A 34 -6.02 -5.32 -5.99
CA ILE A 34 -5.22 -4.22 -5.45
C ILE A 34 -4.10 -3.90 -6.42
N GLY A 35 -4.04 -2.64 -6.85
CA GLY A 35 -2.93 -2.19 -7.68
C GLY A 35 -1.87 -1.54 -6.83
N VAL A 36 -0.64 -1.63 -7.27
CA VAL A 36 0.50 -1.06 -6.55
C VAL A 36 1.41 -0.37 -7.54
N LYS A 37 1.83 0.83 -7.19
CA LYS A 37 2.92 1.51 -7.91
C LYS A 37 3.99 1.87 -6.90
N TYR A 38 5.23 1.62 -7.24
CA TYR A 38 6.30 1.84 -6.27
C TYR A 38 7.59 2.23 -6.94
N LYS A 39 8.45 2.90 -6.19
CA LYS A 39 9.80 3.21 -6.62
C LYS A 39 10.68 3.36 -5.38
N MET A 40 11.98 3.25 -5.55
CA MET A 40 12.89 3.48 -4.45
C MET A 40 12.71 4.89 -3.94
N ALA A 41 12.67 5.04 -2.63
CA ALA A 41 12.50 6.34 -2.02
C ALA A 41 13.87 7.01 -1.84
N GLU A 42 13.83 8.34 -1.85
CA GLU A 42 15.03 9.10 -1.50
C GLU A 42 15.08 9.42 -0.01
N ALA A 43 14.05 9.00 0.71
CA ALA A 43 13.99 9.18 2.16
C ALA A 43 14.63 7.98 2.86
N GLU A 44 14.77 8.11 4.17
CA GLU A 44 15.42 7.06 4.96
C GLU A 44 14.50 5.90 5.25
N SER A 45 13.20 6.10 5.17
CA SER A 45 12.25 5.04 5.46
C SER A 45 11.16 5.02 4.41
N SER A 46 10.49 3.88 4.31
CA SER A 46 9.42 3.72 3.34
C SER A 46 8.21 4.55 3.72
N ARG A 47 7.51 5.04 2.70
CA ARG A 47 6.27 5.79 2.87
C ARG A 47 5.21 5.18 1.99
N PHE A 48 3.96 5.27 2.46
CA PHE A 48 2.86 4.56 1.82
C PHE A 48 1.66 5.46 1.63
N SER A 49 0.94 5.27 0.53
CA SER A 49 -0.37 5.88 0.35
C SER A 49 -1.37 4.80 0.00
N VAL A 50 -2.61 5.02 0.40
CA VAL A 50 -3.69 4.09 0.15
C VAL A 50 -4.86 4.90 -0.39
N SER A 51 -5.35 4.53 -1.57
CA SER A 51 -6.49 5.21 -2.16
C SER A 51 -7.46 4.19 -2.74
N VAL A 52 -8.75 4.52 -2.67
CA VAL A 52 -9.79 3.67 -3.23
C VAL A 52 -10.71 4.60 -4.01
N LYS A 53 -10.84 4.34 -5.31
CA LYS A 53 -11.62 5.21 -6.17
C LYS A 53 -13.10 5.09 -5.87
N LYS A 54 -13.85 6.17 -6.14
CA LYS A 54 -15.27 6.20 -5.82
C LYS A 54 -16.04 5.06 -6.45
N LYS A 55 -15.70 4.68 -7.66
CA LYS A 55 -16.44 3.63 -8.33
C LYS A 55 -16.11 2.24 -7.81
N ALA A 56 -15.21 2.12 -6.86
CA ALA A 56 -14.90 0.82 -6.28
C ALA A 56 -15.95 0.37 -5.27
N GLY A 57 -16.89 1.24 -4.89
CA GLY A 57 -17.94 0.84 -4.00
C GLY A 57 -18.48 2.01 -3.20
N SER A 58 -19.39 1.69 -2.27
CA SER A 58 -19.96 2.70 -1.38
C SER A 58 -18.89 3.26 -0.46
N ALA A 59 -19.20 4.37 0.19
CA ALA A 59 -18.26 4.97 1.13
C ALA A 59 -17.88 3.99 2.24
N THR A 60 -18.85 3.22 2.72
CA THR A 60 -18.60 2.23 3.75
C THR A 60 -17.63 1.16 3.25
N CYS A 61 -17.87 0.65 2.05
CA CYS A 61 -16.98 -0.33 1.44
C CYS A 61 -15.58 0.22 1.24
N ARG A 62 -15.50 1.43 0.71
CA ARG A 62 -14.20 2.04 0.44
C ARG A 62 -13.41 2.25 1.72
N ASN A 63 -14.07 2.69 2.77
CA ASN A 63 -13.40 2.91 4.05
C ASN A 63 -12.91 1.59 4.65
N ARG A 64 -13.69 0.53 4.47
CA ARG A 64 -13.27 -0.77 4.95
C ARG A 64 -12.02 -1.26 4.22
N ILE A 65 -11.99 -1.09 2.91
CA ILE A 65 -10.83 -1.50 2.12
C ILE A 65 -9.59 -0.71 2.54
N LYS A 66 -9.74 0.59 2.72
CA LYS A 66 -8.62 1.41 3.17
C LYS A 66 -8.08 0.93 4.52
N ARG A 67 -8.99 0.60 5.43
CA ARG A 67 -8.57 0.14 6.76
C ARG A 67 -7.83 -1.19 6.67
N LEU A 68 -8.32 -2.11 5.85
CA LEU A 68 -7.66 -3.39 5.66
C LEU A 68 -6.23 -3.21 5.13
N LEU A 69 -6.08 -2.33 4.15
CA LEU A 69 -4.76 -2.06 3.57
C LEU A 69 -3.82 -1.40 4.57
N ARG A 70 -4.32 -0.40 5.28
CA ARG A 70 -3.48 0.29 6.27
C ARG A 70 -3.04 -0.64 7.37
N GLU A 71 -3.93 -1.52 7.81
CA GLU A 71 -3.59 -2.45 8.86
C GLU A 71 -2.55 -3.45 8.39
N ALA A 72 -2.68 -3.96 7.18
CA ALA A 72 -1.71 -4.90 6.63
C ALA A 72 -0.34 -4.25 6.48
N ILE A 73 -0.32 -3.02 5.97
CA ILE A 73 0.93 -2.30 5.82
C ILE A 73 1.57 -2.06 7.18
N ARG A 74 0.78 -1.65 8.15
CA ARG A 74 1.29 -1.40 9.49
C ARG A 74 1.96 -2.65 10.07
N GLN A 75 1.37 -3.80 9.84
CA GLN A 75 1.90 -5.04 10.38
C GLN A 75 3.15 -5.52 9.64
N GLU A 76 3.22 -5.28 8.34
CA GLU A 76 4.27 -5.90 7.54
C GLU A 76 5.37 -4.95 7.09
N ARG A 77 5.25 -3.65 7.33
CA ARG A 77 6.22 -2.72 6.77
C ARG A 77 7.64 -2.91 7.30
N SER A 78 7.78 -3.51 8.47
CA SER A 78 9.10 -3.76 9.01
C SER A 78 9.85 -4.86 8.26
N LEU A 79 9.16 -5.58 7.38
CA LEU A 79 9.83 -6.57 6.53
C LEU A 79 10.71 -5.92 5.49
N LEU A 80 10.41 -4.69 5.09
CA LEU A 80 11.16 -4.04 4.03
C LEU A 80 12.57 -3.71 4.48
N ASN A 81 13.55 -4.14 3.68
CA ASN A 81 14.96 -3.90 3.97
C ASN A 81 15.46 -2.59 3.39
N TYR A 82 14.71 -2.02 2.45
CA TYR A 82 15.10 -0.79 1.77
C TYR A 82 13.92 0.16 1.77
N ALA A 83 14.19 1.45 1.60
CA ALA A 83 13.13 2.45 1.62
C ALA A 83 12.46 2.57 0.25
N TYR A 84 11.14 2.51 0.24
CA TYR A 84 10.32 2.62 -0.96
C TYR A 84 9.21 3.62 -0.76
N ASP A 85 8.82 4.29 -1.83
CA ASP A 85 7.58 5.04 -1.88
C ASP A 85 6.58 4.17 -2.61
N ILE A 86 5.51 3.79 -1.93
CA ILE A 86 4.56 2.80 -2.45
C ILE A 86 3.15 3.33 -2.37
N CYS A 87 2.44 3.27 -3.50
CA CYS A 87 1.03 3.66 -3.58
C CYS A 87 0.20 2.42 -3.82
N PHE A 88 -0.67 2.11 -2.85
CA PHE A 88 -1.65 1.03 -3.00
C PHE A 88 -2.97 1.66 -3.43
N PHE A 89 -3.65 1.06 -4.39
CA PHE A 89 -4.92 1.62 -4.83
C PHE A 89 -5.86 0.52 -5.30
N VAL A 90 -7.16 0.82 -5.22
CA VAL A 90 -8.21 -0.06 -5.73
C VAL A 90 -9.06 0.82 -6.65
N ALA A 91 -9.09 0.47 -7.94
CA ALA A 91 -9.72 1.32 -8.94
C ALA A 91 -11.14 0.91 -9.29
N SER A 92 -11.51 -0.34 -9.04
CA SER A 92 -12.84 -0.83 -9.39
C SER A 92 -13.29 -1.83 -8.32
N PRO A 93 -14.60 -2.18 -8.29
CA PRO A 93 -15.08 -3.06 -7.24
C PRO A 93 -14.39 -4.41 -7.29
N PRO A 94 -13.91 -4.90 -6.16
CA PRO A 94 -13.37 -6.26 -6.13
C PRO A 94 -14.48 -7.26 -6.45
N LYS A 95 -14.12 -8.32 -7.16
CA LYS A 95 -15.07 -9.33 -7.52
C LYS A 95 -15.69 -10.02 -6.30
N TYR A 96 -14.86 -10.20 -5.28
CA TYR A 96 -15.28 -10.78 -4.01
C TYR A 96 -14.86 -9.85 -2.90
N PRO A 97 -15.59 -9.85 -1.77
CA PRO A 97 -15.17 -8.99 -0.66
C PRO A 97 -13.75 -9.34 -0.21
N LEU A 98 -12.97 -8.32 0.02
CA LEU A 98 -11.62 -8.50 0.53
C LEU A 98 -11.69 -8.76 2.03
N ASP A 99 -10.88 -9.71 2.52
CA ASP A 99 -10.79 -9.91 3.96
C ASP A 99 -9.35 -9.65 4.42
N SER A 100 -9.17 -9.56 5.73
CA SER A 100 -7.90 -9.17 6.29
C SER A 100 -6.80 -10.18 6.00
N PHE A 101 -7.12 -11.46 5.99
CA PHE A 101 -6.16 -12.50 5.68
C PHE A 101 -5.61 -12.38 4.28
N TYR A 102 -6.50 -12.20 3.30
CA TYR A 102 -6.09 -12.06 1.92
C TYR A 102 -5.20 -10.84 1.73
N VAL A 103 -5.63 -9.70 2.27
CA VAL A 103 -4.88 -8.46 2.10
C VAL A 103 -3.52 -8.57 2.77
N LEU A 104 -3.48 -9.10 3.98
CA LEU A 104 -2.22 -9.25 4.70
C LEU A 104 -1.24 -10.14 3.93
N ARG A 105 -1.73 -11.24 3.38
CA ARG A 105 -0.88 -12.16 2.64
C ARG A 105 -0.33 -11.53 1.37
N GLN A 106 -1.17 -10.76 0.67
CA GLN A 106 -0.72 -10.10 -0.54
C GLN A 106 0.35 -9.06 -0.24
N VAL A 107 0.15 -8.28 0.81
CA VAL A 107 1.13 -7.25 1.18
C VAL A 107 2.44 -7.91 1.60
N ARG A 108 2.36 -8.98 2.38
CA ARG A 108 3.57 -9.68 2.83
C ARG A 108 4.36 -10.22 1.66
N ARG A 109 3.69 -10.87 0.71
CA ARG A 109 4.37 -11.42 -0.44
C ARG A 109 5.01 -10.33 -1.28
N PHE A 110 4.31 -9.22 -1.44
CA PHE A 110 4.83 -8.09 -2.19
C PHE A 110 6.11 -7.55 -1.55
N PHE A 111 6.08 -7.34 -0.23
CA PHE A 111 7.25 -6.82 0.48
C PHE A 111 8.43 -7.80 0.40
N ASN A 112 8.15 -9.08 0.52
CA ASN A 112 9.21 -10.08 0.40
C ASN A 112 9.81 -10.09 -1.01
N ASN A 113 8.98 -9.90 -2.02
CA ASN A 113 9.47 -9.85 -3.40
C ASN A 113 10.33 -8.61 -3.63
N LEU A 114 9.96 -7.48 -3.02
CA LEU A 114 10.79 -6.29 -3.13
C LEU A 114 12.16 -6.51 -2.53
N ASN A 115 12.23 -7.19 -1.40
CA ASN A 115 13.51 -7.50 -0.78
C ASN A 115 14.38 -8.36 -1.66
N LYS A 116 13.78 -9.32 -2.35
CA LYS A 116 14.53 -10.17 -3.26
C LYS A 116 15.09 -9.39 -4.42
N GLU A 117 14.28 -8.51 -5.02
CA GLU A 117 14.72 -7.71 -6.14
C GLU A 117 15.88 -6.81 -5.75
N SER A 118 15.80 -6.21 -4.57
CA SER A 118 16.78 -5.24 -4.15
C SER A 118 18.11 -5.86 -3.74
N SER A 119 18.08 -7.13 -3.31
CA SER A 119 19.30 -7.76 -2.86
C SER A 119 20.11 -8.37 -4.01
N GLU A 120 19.58 -8.31 -5.21
CA GLU A 120 20.32 -8.73 -6.40
C GLU A 120 21.02 -7.57 -7.06
#